data_4d498103491af13d2203c81d4475f886
#
_entry.id   4d498103491af13d2203c81d4475f886
#
_cell.length_a   1.000
_cell.length_b   1.000
_cell.length_c   1.000
_cell.angle_alpha   90.00
_cell.angle_beta   90.00
_cell.angle_gamma   90.00
#
_symmetry.space_group_name_H-M   'P 1'
#
loop_
_entity.id
_entity.type
_entity.pdbx_description
1 polymer ?
#
loop_
_entity_poly.entity_id
_entity_poly.type
_entity_poly.pdbx_seq_one_letter_code
_entity_poly.pdbx_strand_id
1 'polypeptide(L)'
;NNKTQINRSLLAMAALQAMPLSIFAQNAGGRPNILYIMCDDHAMQAISAYGSPISKLAPTPNIDRLAERGMKFNEAFVENSLSTPSRACLMTGLYSHQNGQRQLAEGIDTTKTFFSEMLQDAGYETAVVGKWHMSCTPKGFDYYHVLNDQGQYYNPTFASTGSYGNYKQEMGYATDLITD
;
A
#
# COMPACT_ATOMS: atom_id res chain seq x y z
N ASN A 1 5.95 10.66 -64.05
CA ASN A 1 6.71 9.92 -63.01
C ASN A 1 6.55 10.47 -61.56
N ASN A 2 5.78 11.53 -61.30
CA ASN A 2 5.64 12.10 -59.94
C ASN A 2 4.34 11.61 -59.20
N LYS A 3 3.43 10.95 -59.89
CA LYS A 3 2.17 10.45 -59.22
C LYS A 3 2.37 9.14 -58.46
N THR A 4 3.37 8.34 -58.79
CA THR A 4 3.61 7.04 -58.15
C THR A 4 4.43 7.16 -56.83
N GLN A 5 5.21 8.23 -56.66
CA GLN A 5 5.96 8.49 -55.46
C GLN A 5 5.10 9.02 -54.29
N ILE A 6 4.08 9.85 -54.62
CA ILE A 6 3.18 10.43 -53.62
C ILE A 6 2.32 9.37 -52.97
N ASN A 7 1.88 8.36 -53.70
CA ASN A 7 1.06 7.26 -53.15
C ASN A 7 1.82 6.31 -52.23
N ARG A 8 3.15 6.16 -52.40
CA ARG A 8 3.96 5.30 -51.52
C ARG A 8 4.29 5.98 -50.18
N SER A 9 4.43 7.30 -50.20
CA SER A 9 4.68 8.05 -48.96
C SER A 9 3.40 8.19 -48.10
N LEU A 10 2.25 8.34 -48.74
CA LEU A 10 0.94 8.36 -48.06
C LEU A 10 0.53 7.02 -47.48
N LEU A 11 0.87 5.90 -48.17
CA LEU A 11 0.66 4.55 -47.65
C LEU A 11 1.62 4.22 -46.50
N ALA A 12 2.84 4.73 -46.52
CA ALA A 12 3.79 4.57 -45.40
C ALA A 12 3.38 5.38 -44.16
N MET A 13 2.83 6.58 -44.32
CA MET A 13 2.30 7.38 -43.20
C MET A 13 1.00 6.82 -42.63
N ALA A 14 0.13 6.23 -43.47
CA ALA A 14 -1.10 5.55 -43.01
C ALA A 14 -0.79 4.24 -42.24
N ALA A 15 0.30 3.54 -42.59
CA ALA A 15 0.72 2.33 -41.88
C ALA A 15 1.34 2.64 -40.50
N LEU A 16 1.89 3.84 -40.27
CA LEU A 16 2.41 4.24 -38.96
C LEU A 16 1.34 4.68 -37.95
N GLN A 17 0.14 5.01 -38.44
CA GLN A 17 -1.01 5.37 -37.56
C GLN A 17 -1.89 4.17 -37.19
N ALA A 18 -1.64 3.01 -37.73
CA ALA A 18 -2.36 1.77 -37.45
C ALA A 18 -1.58 0.84 -36.49
N MET A 19 -0.65 1.37 -35.72
CA MET A 19 -0.17 0.63 -34.54
C MET A 19 -1.31 0.59 -33.54
N PRO A 20 -1.85 -0.59 -33.24
CA PRO A 20 -2.96 -0.68 -32.31
C PRO A 20 -2.52 -0.16 -30.96
N LEU A 21 -3.27 0.78 -30.41
CA LEU A 21 -3.23 1.17 -28.98
C LEU A 21 -3.57 -0.04 -28.05
N SER A 22 -3.56 -1.25 -28.56
CA SER A 22 -3.92 -2.47 -27.89
C SER A 22 -2.82 -3.07 -27.02
N ILE A 23 -1.64 -2.44 -26.90
CA ILE A 23 -0.58 -2.93 -26.00
C ILE A 23 -0.92 -2.67 -24.52
N PHE A 24 -1.87 -1.78 -24.23
CA PHE A 24 -2.33 -1.56 -22.84
C PHE A 24 -3.66 -2.24 -22.50
N ALA A 25 -4.26 -3.02 -23.40
CA ALA A 25 -5.55 -3.66 -23.19
C ALA A 25 -5.47 -5.20 -23.06
N GLN A 26 -4.31 -5.75 -22.72
CA GLN A 26 -4.17 -7.21 -22.51
C GLN A 26 -4.25 -7.59 -21.02
N ASN A 27 -5.21 -7.03 -20.30
CA ASN A 27 -5.75 -7.66 -19.09
C ASN A 27 -7.24 -7.35 -18.94
N ALA A 28 -8.01 -7.55 -19.99
CA ALA A 28 -9.46 -7.56 -19.92
C ALA A 28 -9.93 -8.92 -19.37
N GLY A 29 -9.72 -9.17 -18.07
CA GLY A 29 -10.16 -10.46 -17.51
C GLY A 29 -10.11 -10.60 -15.99
N GLY A 30 -9.42 -9.75 -15.26
CA GLY A 30 -9.35 -9.89 -13.80
C GLY A 30 -8.98 -8.58 -13.12
N ARG A 31 -9.58 -8.33 -11.98
CA ARG A 31 -9.15 -7.25 -11.09
C ARG A 31 -7.75 -7.59 -10.58
N PRO A 32 -6.79 -6.65 -10.54
CA PRO A 32 -5.46 -6.93 -10.02
C PRO A 32 -5.53 -7.19 -8.51
N ASN A 33 -4.70 -8.10 -8.01
CA ASN A 33 -4.45 -8.18 -6.58
C ASN A 33 -3.69 -6.94 -6.12
N ILE A 34 -4.02 -6.43 -4.94
CA ILE A 34 -3.43 -5.24 -4.36
C ILE A 34 -2.72 -5.65 -3.07
N LEU A 35 -1.40 -5.47 -3.02
CA LEU A 35 -0.62 -5.65 -1.80
C LEU A 35 -0.07 -4.29 -1.37
N TYR A 36 -0.47 -3.84 -0.20
CA TYR A 36 0.05 -2.62 0.44
C TYR A 36 0.94 -3.00 1.62
N ILE A 37 2.19 -2.55 1.60
CA ILE A 37 3.16 -2.79 2.69
C ILE A 37 3.54 -1.44 3.28
N MET A 38 3.33 -1.26 4.58
CA MET A 38 3.70 -0.08 5.34
C MET A 38 4.74 -0.43 6.40
N CYS A 39 5.93 0.14 6.28
CA CYS A 39 6.97 0.06 7.30
C CYS A 39 6.80 1.23 8.27
N ASP A 40 6.72 0.92 9.57
CA ASP A 40 6.64 1.93 10.64
C ASP A 40 8.06 2.39 11.01
N ASP A 41 8.27 3.71 11.15
CA ASP A 41 9.55 4.33 11.48
C ASP A 41 10.73 3.95 10.56
N HIS A 42 10.47 3.61 9.30
CA HIS A 42 11.52 3.27 8.33
C HIS A 42 11.90 4.50 7.52
N ALA A 43 13.01 5.11 7.88
CA ALA A 43 13.49 6.32 7.22
C ALA A 43 13.93 6.05 5.76
N MET A 44 13.61 6.98 4.85
CA MET A 44 14.02 6.91 3.45
C MET A 44 15.53 6.68 3.28
N GLN A 45 16.34 7.27 4.17
CA GLN A 45 17.80 7.11 4.17
C GLN A 45 18.27 5.68 4.45
N ALA A 46 17.42 4.85 5.05
CA ALA A 46 17.72 3.44 5.31
C ALA A 46 17.30 2.51 4.15
N ILE A 47 16.74 3.06 3.08
CA ILE A 47 16.36 2.30 1.87
C ILE A 47 17.44 2.51 0.81
N SER A 48 18.12 1.42 0.40
CA SER A 48 19.28 1.50 -0.49
C SER A 48 18.97 2.02 -1.89
N ALA A 49 17.77 1.84 -2.39
CA ALA A 49 17.30 2.40 -3.66
C ALA A 49 17.38 3.93 -3.74
N TYR A 50 17.45 4.63 -2.59
CA TYR A 50 17.62 6.10 -2.54
C TYR A 50 19.08 6.54 -2.41
N GLY A 51 20.04 5.63 -2.33
CA GLY A 51 21.47 5.92 -2.48
C GLY A 51 22.15 6.59 -1.28
N SER A 52 21.56 6.55 -0.09
CA SER A 52 22.13 7.13 1.13
C SER A 52 23.37 6.36 1.62
N PRO A 53 24.34 7.02 2.29
CA PRO A 53 25.47 6.33 2.91
C PRO A 53 25.07 5.25 3.92
N ILE A 54 23.98 5.44 4.67
CA ILE A 54 23.47 4.48 5.65
C ILE A 54 23.05 3.17 4.98
N SER A 55 22.47 3.25 3.79
CA SER A 55 21.99 2.08 3.05
C SER A 55 23.12 1.12 2.63
N LYS A 56 24.35 1.58 2.63
CA LYS A 56 25.53 0.72 2.40
C LYS A 56 25.83 -0.23 3.55
N LEU A 57 25.43 0.16 4.76
CA LEU A 57 25.58 -0.64 5.98
C LEU A 57 24.46 -1.67 6.17
N ALA A 58 23.25 -1.30 5.71
CA ALA A 58 22.06 -2.13 5.81
C ALA A 58 21.30 -2.11 4.47
N PRO A 59 21.75 -2.84 3.45
CA PRO A 59 21.11 -2.87 2.15
C PRO A 59 19.71 -3.50 2.21
N THR A 60 18.80 -2.98 1.38
CA THR A 60 17.40 -3.44 1.27
C THR A 60 17.12 -4.06 -0.11
N PRO A 61 17.73 -5.21 -0.45
CA PRO A 61 17.74 -5.73 -1.82
C PRO A 61 16.33 -6.09 -2.34
N ASN A 62 15.42 -6.47 -1.47
CA ASN A 62 14.04 -6.79 -1.87
C ASN A 62 13.24 -5.52 -2.19
N ILE A 63 13.41 -4.45 -1.42
CA ILE A 63 12.79 -3.14 -1.68
C ILE A 63 13.41 -2.53 -2.94
N ASP A 64 14.72 -2.63 -3.11
CA ASP A 64 15.44 -2.14 -4.30
C ASP A 64 14.91 -2.81 -5.57
N ARG A 65 14.68 -4.13 -5.52
CA ARG A 65 14.08 -4.87 -6.64
C ARG A 65 12.66 -4.41 -6.99
N LEU A 66 11.86 -3.97 -6.01
CA LEU A 66 10.56 -3.36 -6.27
C LEU A 66 10.73 -2.01 -6.97
N ALA A 67 11.70 -1.20 -6.54
CA ALA A 67 12.00 0.08 -7.17
C ALA A 67 12.50 -0.07 -8.61
N GLU A 68 13.31 -1.10 -8.90
CA GLU A 68 13.84 -1.41 -10.24
C GLU A 68 12.74 -1.88 -11.21
N ARG A 69 11.75 -2.61 -10.72
CA ARG A 69 10.68 -3.22 -11.55
C ARG A 69 9.41 -2.38 -11.62
N GLY A 70 9.30 -1.38 -10.76
CA GLY A 70 8.12 -0.55 -10.62
C GLY A 70 8.45 0.93 -10.71
N MET A 71 7.83 1.71 -9.84
CA MET A 71 8.00 3.16 -9.79
C MET A 71 8.56 3.55 -8.43
N LYS A 72 9.61 4.35 -8.43
CA LYS A 72 10.19 4.98 -7.24
C LYS A 72 9.80 6.44 -7.18
N PHE A 73 9.19 6.86 -6.07
CA PHE A 73 8.86 8.25 -5.81
C PHE A 73 10.02 8.92 -5.09
N ASN A 74 10.58 9.98 -5.68
CA ASN A 74 11.64 10.76 -5.04
C ASN A 74 11.09 11.78 -4.05
N GLU A 75 9.85 12.21 -4.24
CA GLU A 75 9.15 13.14 -3.38
C GLU A 75 7.76 12.56 -3.07
N ALA A 76 7.52 12.27 -1.81
CA ALA A 76 6.22 11.84 -1.29
C ALA A 76 5.97 12.54 0.05
N PHE A 77 4.74 12.94 0.29
CA PHE A 77 4.34 13.69 1.48
C PHE A 77 3.25 12.93 2.21
N VAL A 78 3.21 13.08 3.52
CA VAL A 78 2.17 12.51 4.38
C VAL A 78 1.34 13.63 5.00
N GLU A 79 0.06 13.38 5.17
CA GLU A 79 -0.89 14.33 5.77
C GLU A 79 -0.61 14.54 7.26
N ASN A 80 -0.15 13.50 7.91
CA ASN A 80 0.24 13.47 9.31
C ASN A 80 1.28 12.37 9.50
N SER A 81 2.43 12.70 10.05
CA SER A 81 3.56 11.75 10.22
C SER A 81 3.46 10.90 11.49
N LEU A 82 2.53 11.19 12.39
CA LEU A 82 2.33 10.44 13.62
C LEU A 82 1.55 9.14 13.32
N SER A 83 1.93 8.03 13.95
CA SER A 83 1.47 6.66 13.65
C SER A 83 -0.06 6.54 13.45
N THR A 84 -0.86 6.73 14.49
CA THR A 84 -2.32 6.56 14.42
C THR A 84 -2.99 7.54 13.46
N PRO A 85 -2.69 8.85 13.48
CA PRO A 85 -3.23 9.79 12.51
C PRO A 85 -2.86 9.49 11.07
N SER A 86 -1.61 9.06 10.80
CA SER A 86 -1.18 8.64 9.47
C SER A 86 -2.02 7.47 8.95
N ARG A 87 -2.25 6.46 9.79
CA ARG A 87 -3.07 5.30 9.46
C ARG A 87 -4.53 5.68 9.21
N ALA A 88 -5.06 6.60 10.02
CA ALA A 88 -6.42 7.12 9.82
C ALA A 88 -6.56 7.88 8.49
N CYS A 89 -5.58 8.71 8.13
CA CYS A 89 -5.55 9.39 6.82
C CYS A 89 -5.50 8.37 5.68
N LEU A 90 -4.66 7.34 5.80
CA LEU A 90 -4.56 6.27 4.82
C LEU A 90 -5.89 5.54 4.66
N MET A 91 -6.52 5.13 5.77
CA MET A 91 -7.75 4.34 5.73
C MET A 91 -8.94 5.10 5.17
N THR A 92 -9.02 6.41 5.42
CA THR A 92 -10.18 7.23 5.03
C THR A 92 -9.97 8.09 3.79
N GLY A 93 -8.72 8.31 3.37
CA GLY A 93 -8.39 9.30 2.34
C GLY A 93 -8.66 10.75 2.77
N LEU A 94 -8.84 11.00 4.05
CA LEU A 94 -9.18 12.30 4.62
C LEU A 94 -8.07 12.86 5.50
N TYR A 95 -7.93 14.17 5.53
CA TYR A 95 -7.04 14.86 6.46
C TYR A 95 -7.43 14.59 7.91
N SER A 96 -6.47 14.64 8.83
CA SER A 96 -6.66 14.36 10.25
C SER A 96 -7.79 15.15 10.91
N HIS A 97 -8.00 16.41 10.52
CA HIS A 97 -9.09 17.25 11.05
C HIS A 97 -10.47 16.85 10.52
N GLN A 98 -10.54 16.08 9.43
CA GLN A 98 -11.78 15.61 8.82
C GLN A 98 -12.14 14.19 9.28
N ASN A 99 -11.12 13.35 9.54
CA ASN A 99 -11.32 11.97 9.99
C ASN A 99 -11.38 11.83 11.54
N GLY A 100 -11.15 12.93 12.29
CA GLY A 100 -11.22 12.97 13.73
C GLY A 100 -9.96 12.51 14.48
N GLN A 101 -8.96 11.95 13.78
CA GLN A 101 -7.73 11.42 14.38
C GLN A 101 -6.56 12.38 14.16
N ARG A 102 -6.36 13.35 15.05
CA ARG A 102 -5.29 14.36 14.94
C ARG A 102 -4.04 14.00 15.73
N GLN A 103 -4.19 13.18 16.76
CA GLN A 103 -3.14 12.74 17.68
C GLN A 103 -3.41 11.32 18.18
N LEU A 104 -2.46 10.72 18.91
CA LEU A 104 -2.56 9.31 19.33
C LEU A 104 -3.77 9.00 20.20
N ALA A 105 -4.12 9.90 21.11
CA ALA A 105 -5.19 9.69 22.09
C ALA A 105 -6.60 9.95 21.56
N GLU A 106 -6.75 10.50 20.36
CA GLU A 106 -8.05 10.70 19.73
C GLU A 106 -8.49 9.44 19.01
N GLY A 107 -9.80 9.23 18.88
CA GLY A 107 -10.37 8.13 18.10
C GLY A 107 -10.75 8.57 16.71
N ILE A 108 -10.54 7.70 15.73
CA ILE A 108 -11.04 7.93 14.38
C ILE A 108 -12.57 7.93 14.37
N ASP A 109 -13.16 8.79 13.58
CA ASP A 109 -14.59 8.75 13.31
C ASP A 109 -14.95 7.51 12.47
N THR A 110 -15.41 6.48 13.14
CA THR A 110 -15.75 5.19 12.51
C THR A 110 -17.00 5.25 11.62
N THR A 111 -17.71 6.38 11.57
CA THR A 111 -18.80 6.60 10.61
C THR A 111 -18.28 6.91 9.21
N LYS A 112 -17.00 7.30 9.09
CA LYS A 112 -16.35 7.51 7.80
C LYS A 112 -16.15 6.19 7.08
N THR A 113 -16.25 6.23 5.76
CA THR A 113 -15.95 5.08 4.90
C THR A 113 -14.44 4.84 4.85
N PHE A 114 -14.03 3.61 5.07
CA PHE A 114 -12.64 3.19 4.87
C PHE A 114 -12.46 2.64 3.47
N PHE A 115 -11.25 2.79 2.90
CA PHE A 115 -10.99 2.27 1.56
C PHE A 115 -11.16 0.75 1.48
N SER A 116 -10.95 0.04 2.58
CA SER A 116 -11.19 -1.40 2.70
C SER A 116 -12.65 -1.77 2.44
N GLU A 117 -13.61 -0.98 2.94
CA GLU A 117 -15.03 -1.19 2.64
C GLU A 117 -15.34 -0.97 1.15
N MET A 118 -14.73 0.06 0.55
CA MET A 118 -14.88 0.32 -0.89
C MET A 118 -14.32 -0.83 -1.73
N LEU A 119 -13.24 -1.47 -1.29
CA LEU A 119 -12.69 -2.65 -1.95
C LEU A 119 -13.63 -3.86 -1.81
N GLN A 120 -14.21 -4.09 -0.63
CA GLN A 120 -15.22 -5.15 -0.45
C GLN A 120 -16.44 -4.91 -1.34
N ASP A 121 -16.96 -3.68 -1.40
CA ASP A 121 -18.07 -3.32 -2.27
C ASP A 121 -17.72 -3.55 -3.75
N ALA A 122 -16.45 -3.38 -4.11
CA ALA A 122 -15.94 -3.72 -5.42
C ALA A 122 -15.70 -5.23 -5.61
N GLY A 123 -15.94 -6.08 -4.62
CA GLY A 123 -15.84 -7.54 -4.66
C GLY A 123 -14.43 -8.07 -4.46
N TYR A 124 -13.56 -7.34 -3.76
CA TYR A 124 -12.29 -7.86 -3.28
C TYR A 124 -12.47 -8.57 -1.94
N GLU A 125 -11.73 -9.64 -1.72
CA GLU A 125 -11.43 -10.12 -0.38
C GLU A 125 -10.35 -9.24 0.23
N THR A 126 -10.54 -8.84 1.49
CA THR A 126 -9.69 -7.84 2.14
C THR A 126 -9.07 -8.39 3.41
N ALA A 127 -7.79 -8.13 3.60
CA ALA A 127 -7.07 -8.55 4.79
C ALA A 127 -6.15 -7.45 5.33
N VAL A 128 -5.95 -7.42 6.65
CA VAL A 128 -4.92 -6.60 7.30
C VAL A 128 -4.17 -7.43 8.33
N VAL A 129 -2.84 -7.37 8.26
CA VAL A 129 -1.93 -8.09 9.16
C VAL A 129 -0.91 -7.11 9.74
N GLY A 130 -0.60 -7.25 11.02
CA GLY A 130 0.42 -6.45 11.70
C GLY A 130 -0.15 -5.27 12.49
N LYS A 131 0.56 -4.16 12.53
CA LYS A 131 0.19 -3.00 13.35
C LYS A 131 -1.05 -2.29 12.81
N TRP A 132 -2.15 -2.36 13.57
CA TRP A 132 -3.38 -1.62 13.30
C TRP A 132 -3.41 -0.25 13.99
N HIS A 133 -3.28 -0.24 15.31
CA HIS A 133 -3.08 0.95 16.15
C HIS A 133 -4.11 2.08 15.93
N MET A 134 -5.39 1.76 15.77
CA MET A 134 -6.45 2.77 15.54
C MET A 134 -7.61 2.70 16.53
N SER A 135 -7.44 2.10 17.69
CA SER A 135 -8.43 2.05 18.79
C SER A 135 -9.86 1.64 18.38
N CYS A 136 -10.01 1.00 17.23
CA CYS A 136 -11.26 0.45 16.74
C CYS A 136 -11.02 -0.91 16.08
N THR A 137 -12.06 -1.73 15.99
CA THR A 137 -11.99 -2.99 15.24
C THR A 137 -11.61 -2.69 13.78
N PRO A 138 -10.73 -3.49 13.15
CA PRO A 138 -10.46 -3.37 11.73
C PRO A 138 -11.75 -3.46 10.91
N LYS A 139 -12.08 -2.37 10.21
CA LYS A 139 -13.34 -2.20 9.50
C LYS A 139 -13.12 -2.42 8.00
N GLY A 140 -14.04 -3.16 7.35
CA GLY A 140 -13.93 -3.48 5.93
C GLY A 140 -12.85 -4.50 5.61
N PHE A 141 -12.54 -5.40 6.55
CA PHE A 141 -11.63 -6.52 6.34
C PHE A 141 -12.32 -7.85 6.63
N ASP A 142 -12.24 -8.76 5.69
CA ASP A 142 -12.73 -10.14 5.84
C ASP A 142 -11.84 -10.93 6.80
N TYR A 143 -10.54 -10.62 6.76
CA TYR A 143 -9.55 -11.20 7.66
C TYR A 143 -8.71 -10.10 8.32
N TYR A 144 -8.43 -10.26 9.61
CA TYR A 144 -7.40 -9.48 10.27
C TYR A 144 -6.62 -10.31 11.29
N HIS A 145 -5.34 -9.99 11.41
CA HIS A 145 -4.45 -10.50 12.43
C HIS A 145 -3.56 -9.35 12.89
N VAL A 146 -3.97 -8.66 13.96
CA VAL A 146 -3.43 -7.35 14.30
C VAL A 146 -2.83 -7.31 15.69
N LEU A 147 -1.71 -6.61 15.79
CA LEU A 147 -1.00 -6.35 17.03
C LEU A 147 -1.86 -5.55 18.02
N ASN A 148 -1.65 -5.83 19.30
CA ASN A 148 -2.17 -5.02 20.38
C ASN A 148 -1.40 -3.69 20.45
N ASP A 149 -2.10 -2.58 20.21
CA ASP A 149 -1.55 -1.24 20.26
C ASP A 149 -0.30 -1.08 19.34
N GLN A 150 0.84 -0.67 19.89
CA GLN A 150 2.13 -0.54 19.18
C GLN A 150 2.72 -1.91 18.79
N GLY A 151 2.36 -2.95 19.53
CA GLY A 151 2.97 -4.25 19.44
C GLY A 151 4.30 -4.33 20.20
N GLN A 152 4.79 -5.54 20.33
CA GLN A 152 6.09 -5.87 20.90
C GLN A 152 6.93 -6.54 19.82
N TYR A 153 8.24 -6.32 19.83
CA TYR A 153 9.12 -6.93 18.84
C TYR A 153 9.25 -8.44 19.01
N TYR A 154 9.24 -8.92 20.27
CA TYR A 154 9.33 -10.33 20.59
C TYR A 154 8.09 -10.77 21.38
N ASN A 155 7.58 -11.93 21.00
CA ASN A 155 6.43 -12.57 21.62
C ASN A 155 5.23 -11.60 21.72
N PRO A 156 4.85 -10.96 20.60
CA PRO A 156 3.76 -9.99 20.57
C PRO A 156 2.43 -10.63 20.87
N THR A 157 1.43 -9.79 21.15
CA THR A 157 0.06 -10.23 21.27
C THR A 157 -0.75 -9.78 20.06
N PHE A 158 -1.55 -10.70 19.51
CA PHE A 158 -2.41 -10.47 18.35
C PHE A 158 -3.88 -10.71 18.68
N ALA A 159 -4.75 -9.98 17.98
CA ALA A 159 -6.14 -10.31 17.85
C ALA A 159 -6.46 -10.67 16.39
N SER A 160 -7.17 -11.77 16.19
CA SER A 160 -7.64 -12.22 14.88
C SER A 160 -9.12 -11.89 14.67
N THR A 161 -9.58 -12.10 13.45
CA THR A 161 -10.98 -11.87 13.03
C THR A 161 -11.99 -12.42 14.06
N GLY A 162 -12.91 -11.56 14.46
CA GLY A 162 -13.92 -11.89 15.45
C GLY A 162 -13.46 -11.84 16.92
N SER A 163 -12.18 -11.53 17.20
CA SER A 163 -11.61 -11.53 18.55
C SER A 163 -10.96 -10.21 18.96
N TYR A 164 -11.24 -9.10 18.26
CA TYR A 164 -10.65 -7.80 18.59
C TYR A 164 -10.92 -7.44 20.07
N GLY A 165 -9.85 -7.05 20.76
CA GLY A 165 -9.88 -6.83 22.22
C GLY A 165 -9.46 -8.07 23.04
N ASN A 166 -9.49 -9.26 22.45
CA ASN A 166 -9.03 -10.51 23.07
C ASN A 166 -7.70 -10.94 22.45
N TYR A 167 -6.62 -10.36 22.92
CA TYR A 167 -5.29 -10.57 22.38
C TYR A 167 -4.64 -11.83 22.96
N LYS A 168 -4.00 -12.62 22.10
CA LYS A 168 -3.24 -13.81 22.48
C LYS A 168 -1.78 -13.63 22.12
N GLN A 169 -0.89 -14.07 23.02
CA GLN A 169 0.54 -14.03 22.78
C GLN A 169 0.95 -15.11 21.79
N GLU A 170 1.82 -14.72 20.85
CA GLU A 170 2.47 -15.62 19.91
C GLU A 170 3.98 -15.54 20.11
N MET A 171 4.64 -16.70 20.05
CA MET A 171 6.06 -16.81 20.32
C MET A 171 6.86 -16.59 19.05
N GLY A 172 7.75 -15.60 19.05
CA GLY A 172 8.60 -15.30 17.90
C GLY A 172 8.91 -13.82 17.76
N TYR A 173 9.61 -13.47 16.69
CA TYR A 173 9.86 -12.08 16.31
C TYR A 173 8.66 -11.55 15.50
N ALA A 174 8.19 -10.36 15.87
CA ALA A 174 6.94 -9.82 15.33
C ALA A 174 6.92 -9.72 13.79
N THR A 175 8.04 -9.33 13.19
CA THR A 175 8.10 -9.19 11.72
C THR A 175 7.98 -10.56 11.04
N ASP A 176 8.62 -11.59 11.58
CA ASP A 176 8.51 -12.94 11.03
C ASP A 176 7.07 -13.45 11.13
N LEU A 177 6.44 -13.29 12.31
CA LEU A 177 5.03 -13.68 12.54
C LEU A 177 4.01 -12.91 11.67
N ILE A 178 4.36 -11.71 11.20
CA ILE A 178 3.51 -10.89 10.32
C ILE A 178 3.68 -11.32 8.85
N THR A 179 4.85 -11.84 8.49
CA THR A 179 5.21 -12.14 7.10
C THR A 179 5.06 -13.61 6.71
N ASP A 180 4.93 -14.52 7.66
CA ASP A 180 4.68 -15.96 7.47
C ASP A 180 3.18 -16.24 7.29
#